data_2c167aac7f44d653a09d1d9989f0c745
#
_entry.id   2c167aac7f44d653a09d1d9989f0c745
#
_cell.length_a   1.000
_cell.length_b   1.000
_cell.length_c   1.000
_cell.angle_alpha   90.00
_cell.angle_beta   90.00
_cell.angle_gamma   90.00
#
_symmetry.space_group_name_H-M   'P 1'
#
loop_
_entity.id
_entity.type
_entity.pdbx_description
1 polymer ?
#
loop_
_entity_poly.entity_id
_entity_poly.type
_entity_poly.pdbx_seq_one_letter_code
_entity_poly.pdbx_strand_id
1 'polypeptide(L)'
;MIKVVRAKLHGIRVTGADLHYHGSITLDPEQCARAGIYPMEFVEIWNKASGARISTYVIFGEPGSRCCILNGAAARTCQKGDEVIIAAASYVTPDQLYTLRPRVLTFNPDNSVDQDLAYEVFKSDAREFDFRTVLDQPSD
;
A
#
# COMPACT_ATOMS: atom_id res chain seq x y z
N MET A 1 13.27 17.22 6.78
CA MET A 1 12.73 15.86 6.48
C MET A 1 11.82 15.91 5.26
N ILE A 2 11.86 14.88 4.46
CA ILE A 2 11.02 14.76 3.26
C ILE A 2 10.00 13.65 3.47
N LYS A 3 8.81 13.80 2.91
CA LYS A 3 7.79 12.76 2.90
C LYS A 3 8.05 11.80 1.75
N VAL A 4 8.14 10.52 2.07
CA VAL A 4 8.44 9.48 1.09
C VAL A 4 7.47 8.31 1.22
N VAL A 5 7.34 7.51 0.16
CA VAL A 5 6.60 6.27 0.22
C VAL A 5 7.40 5.24 1.03
N ARG A 6 6.73 4.59 2.00
CA ARG A 6 7.36 3.57 2.85
C ARG A 6 6.89 2.17 2.48
N ALA A 7 5.64 2.05 2.06
CA ALA A 7 5.04 0.76 1.68
C ALA A 7 3.93 1.02 0.67
N LYS A 8 3.67 0.05 -0.21
CA LYS A 8 2.67 0.23 -1.25
C LYS A 8 2.00 -1.10 -1.60
N LEU A 9 0.67 -1.07 -1.65
CA LEU A 9 -0.13 -2.17 -2.19
C LEU A 9 -0.64 -1.70 -3.55
N HIS A 10 -0.11 -2.26 -4.63
CA HIS A 10 -0.37 -1.76 -5.98
C HIS A 10 -1.32 -2.69 -6.73
N GLY A 11 -2.50 -2.20 -7.03
CA GLY A 11 -3.45 -2.92 -7.86
C GLY A 11 -4.34 -3.90 -7.09
N ILE A 12 -4.49 -3.72 -5.79
CA ILE A 12 -5.43 -4.52 -4.99
C ILE A 12 -6.87 -4.17 -5.38
N ARG A 13 -7.76 -5.16 -5.41
CA ARG A 13 -9.18 -4.94 -5.74
C ARG A 13 -10.00 -4.72 -4.49
N VAL A 14 -10.91 -3.77 -4.55
CA VAL A 14 -11.91 -3.55 -3.50
C VAL A 14 -12.84 -4.76 -3.47
N THR A 15 -12.95 -5.40 -2.30
CA THR A 15 -13.80 -6.59 -2.12
C THR A 15 -15.16 -6.24 -1.50
N GLY A 16 -15.30 -5.05 -0.96
CA GLY A 16 -16.56 -4.59 -0.39
C GLY A 16 -16.50 -3.14 0.03
N ALA A 17 -17.67 -2.60 0.38
CA ALA A 17 -17.81 -1.25 0.87
C ALA A 17 -18.95 -1.22 1.90
N ASP A 18 -18.70 -0.63 3.07
CA ASP A 18 -19.67 -0.54 4.15
C ASP A 18 -19.82 0.92 4.59
N LEU A 19 -20.82 1.58 4.06
CA LEU A 19 -21.08 2.99 4.31
C LEU A 19 -21.39 3.29 5.77
N HIS A 20 -21.96 2.34 6.50
CA HIS A 20 -22.43 2.54 7.88
C HIS A 20 -21.44 2.08 8.93
N TYR A 21 -20.28 1.60 8.53
CA TYR A 21 -19.21 1.25 9.46
C TYR A 21 -18.33 2.47 9.75
N HIS A 22 -17.45 2.36 10.77
CA HIS A 22 -16.51 3.44 11.11
C HIS A 22 -15.56 3.71 9.93
N GLY A 23 -15.33 4.99 9.62
CA GLY A 23 -14.45 5.39 8.51
C GLY A 23 -13.07 4.77 8.64
N SER A 24 -12.70 3.90 7.67
CA SER A 24 -11.44 3.16 7.69
C SER A 24 -11.31 2.33 6.42
N ILE A 25 -10.17 1.65 6.25
CA ILE A 25 -10.02 0.60 5.26
C ILE A 25 -9.68 -0.71 5.97
N THR A 26 -10.45 -1.77 5.69
CA THR A 26 -10.20 -3.10 6.24
C THR A 26 -9.33 -3.90 5.28
N LEU A 27 -8.17 -4.34 5.76
CA LEU A 27 -7.20 -5.09 4.97
C LEU A 27 -6.85 -6.40 5.66
N ASP A 28 -6.31 -7.33 4.88
CA ASP A 28 -5.80 -8.62 5.38
C ASP A 28 -4.51 -8.38 6.19
N PRO A 29 -4.49 -8.75 7.48
CA PRO A 29 -3.31 -8.52 8.31
C PRO A 29 -2.05 -9.24 7.81
N GLU A 30 -2.18 -10.37 7.12
CA GLU A 30 -1.02 -11.08 6.57
C GLU A 30 -0.39 -10.28 5.43
N GLN A 31 -1.20 -9.67 4.57
CA GLN A 31 -0.70 -8.82 3.50
C GLN A 31 -0.10 -7.53 4.05
N CYS A 32 -0.72 -6.96 5.07
CA CYS A 32 -0.19 -5.77 5.75
C CYS A 32 1.17 -6.05 6.39
N ALA A 33 1.31 -7.19 7.08
CA ALA A 33 2.59 -7.58 7.69
C ALA A 33 3.67 -7.73 6.62
N ARG A 34 3.33 -8.33 5.49
CA ARG A 34 4.27 -8.52 4.39
C ARG A 34 4.74 -7.20 3.78
N ALA A 35 3.85 -6.22 3.68
CA ALA A 35 4.19 -4.89 3.16
C ALA A 35 4.80 -3.96 4.21
N GLY A 36 4.63 -4.26 5.50
CA GLY A 36 5.07 -3.40 6.58
C GLY A 36 4.06 -2.28 6.90
N ILE A 37 2.77 -2.55 6.73
CA ILE A 37 1.69 -1.62 7.07
C ILE A 37 1.09 -2.04 8.41
N TYR A 38 0.89 -1.08 9.30
CA TYR A 38 0.44 -1.30 10.67
C TYR A 38 -1.04 -0.95 10.86
N PRO A 39 -1.73 -1.58 11.83
CA PRO A 39 -3.09 -1.17 12.15
C PRO A 39 -3.09 0.26 12.69
N MET A 40 -4.14 1.01 12.41
CA MET A 40 -4.34 2.42 12.71
C MET A 40 -3.44 3.38 11.92
N GLU A 41 -2.58 2.88 11.07
CA GLU A 41 -1.74 3.71 10.23
C GLU A 41 -2.59 4.40 9.16
N PHE A 42 -2.38 5.71 8.97
CA PHE A 42 -3.01 6.43 7.87
C PHE A 42 -2.33 6.08 6.56
N VAL A 43 -3.14 5.81 5.55
CA VAL A 43 -2.69 5.50 4.19
C VAL A 43 -3.44 6.35 3.18
N GLU A 44 -2.77 6.60 2.06
CA GLU A 44 -3.40 7.19 0.88
C GLU A 44 -4.02 6.07 0.06
N ILE A 45 -5.21 6.30 -0.50
CA ILE A 45 -5.89 5.35 -1.39
C ILE A 45 -6.18 6.06 -2.70
N TRP A 46 -5.66 5.52 -3.79
CA TRP A 46 -5.82 6.08 -5.13
C TRP A 46 -6.63 5.09 -5.97
N ASN A 47 -7.83 5.50 -6.38
CA ASN A 47 -8.71 4.65 -7.19
C ASN A 47 -8.38 4.85 -8.67
N LYS A 48 -7.95 3.79 -9.34
CA LYS A 48 -7.60 3.85 -10.76
C LYS A 48 -8.81 4.04 -11.66
N ALA A 49 -9.99 3.59 -11.24
CA ALA A 49 -11.22 3.70 -12.05
C ALA A 49 -11.79 5.12 -12.05
N SER A 50 -11.80 5.78 -10.89
CA SER A 50 -12.44 7.10 -10.73
C SER A 50 -11.44 8.26 -10.64
N GLY A 51 -10.19 7.97 -10.33
CA GLY A 51 -9.19 8.98 -10.02
C GLY A 51 -9.32 9.58 -8.62
N ALA A 52 -10.26 9.08 -7.81
CA ALA A 52 -10.44 9.57 -6.44
C ALA A 52 -9.20 9.30 -5.61
N ARG A 53 -8.83 10.28 -4.78
CA ARG A 53 -7.71 10.20 -3.85
C ARG A 53 -8.23 10.53 -2.46
N ILE A 54 -8.08 9.60 -1.54
CA ILE A 54 -8.54 9.77 -0.16
C ILE A 54 -7.47 9.30 0.81
N SER A 55 -7.61 9.71 2.05
CA SER A 55 -6.76 9.26 3.15
C SER A 55 -7.65 8.71 4.25
N THR A 56 -7.29 7.54 4.77
CA THR A 56 -7.97 6.93 5.92
C THR A 56 -6.99 5.99 6.63
N TYR A 57 -7.41 5.37 7.72
CA TYR A 57 -6.54 4.49 8.49
C TYR A 57 -6.93 3.03 8.33
N VAL A 58 -5.96 2.15 8.58
CA VAL A 58 -6.08 0.71 8.38
C VAL A 58 -6.64 0.04 9.62
N ILE A 59 -7.61 -0.85 9.42
CA ILE A 59 -8.02 -1.86 10.40
C ILE A 59 -7.88 -3.23 9.75
N PHE A 60 -7.84 -4.29 10.57
CA PHE A 60 -7.62 -5.63 10.07
C PHE A 60 -8.91 -6.43 9.96
N GLY A 61 -9.07 -7.16 8.84
CA GLY A 61 -10.08 -8.19 8.67
C GLY A 61 -9.54 -9.55 9.02
N GLU A 62 -10.15 -10.62 8.48
CA GLU A 62 -9.72 -11.98 8.74
C GLU A 62 -8.38 -12.29 8.09
N PRO A 63 -7.44 -12.89 8.81
CA PRO A 63 -6.16 -13.31 8.21
C PRO A 63 -6.39 -14.28 7.05
N GLY A 64 -5.71 -14.04 5.93
CA GLY A 64 -5.83 -14.86 4.73
C GLY A 64 -7.05 -14.58 3.86
N SER A 65 -7.91 -13.64 4.27
CA SER A 65 -9.13 -13.30 3.52
C SER A 65 -8.86 -12.52 2.23
N ARG A 66 -7.72 -11.85 2.14
CA ARG A 66 -7.36 -10.96 1.02
C ARG A 66 -8.36 -9.81 0.86
N CYS A 67 -8.98 -9.39 1.95
CA CYS A 67 -10.02 -8.37 1.91
C CYS A 67 -9.44 -6.97 1.68
N CYS A 68 -10.24 -6.14 1.03
CA CYS A 68 -9.99 -4.71 0.86
C CYS A 68 -11.37 -4.04 0.88
N ILE A 69 -11.77 -3.56 2.06
CA ILE A 69 -13.11 -3.05 2.29
C ILE A 69 -13.03 -1.59 2.72
N LEU A 70 -13.71 -0.73 1.98
CA LEU A 70 -13.78 0.69 2.30
C LEU A 70 -14.97 0.92 3.23
N ASN A 71 -14.73 1.55 4.37
CA ASN A 71 -15.73 1.76 5.42
C ASN A 71 -16.07 3.24 5.58
N GLY A 72 -17.33 3.52 5.94
CA GLY A 72 -17.80 4.87 6.20
C GLY A 72 -17.79 5.72 4.95
N ALA A 73 -17.43 6.99 5.08
CA ALA A 73 -17.43 7.93 3.96
C ALA A 73 -16.53 7.48 2.79
N ALA A 74 -15.45 6.76 3.07
CA ALA A 74 -14.57 6.22 2.04
C ALA A 74 -15.29 5.25 1.09
N ALA A 75 -16.35 4.58 1.58
CA ALA A 75 -17.15 3.66 0.76
C ALA A 75 -17.84 4.35 -0.42
N ARG A 76 -17.97 5.67 -0.39
CA ARG A 76 -18.53 6.45 -1.50
C ARG A 76 -17.57 6.65 -2.65
N THR A 77 -16.27 6.46 -2.42
CA THR A 77 -15.22 6.75 -3.40
C THR A 77 -14.72 5.51 -4.13
N CYS A 78 -15.08 4.33 -3.65
CA CYS A 78 -14.60 3.07 -4.22
C CYS A 78 -15.74 2.06 -4.25
N GLN A 79 -15.89 1.37 -5.38
CA GLN A 79 -16.87 0.31 -5.56
C GLN A 79 -16.19 -1.03 -5.56
N LYS A 80 -16.91 -2.08 -5.17
CA LYS A 80 -16.43 -3.45 -5.27
C LYS A 80 -15.93 -3.73 -6.69
N GLY A 81 -14.72 -4.28 -6.78
CA GLY A 81 -14.08 -4.57 -8.05
C GLY A 81 -13.12 -3.49 -8.54
N ASP A 82 -13.19 -2.28 -7.98
CA ASP A 82 -12.24 -1.22 -8.35
C ASP A 82 -10.82 -1.61 -7.98
N GLU A 83 -9.89 -1.32 -8.88
CA GLU A 83 -8.47 -1.50 -8.61
C GLU A 83 -7.92 -0.23 -7.97
N VAL A 84 -7.30 -0.37 -6.81
CA VAL A 84 -6.77 0.77 -6.06
C VAL A 84 -5.29 0.59 -5.75
N ILE A 85 -4.64 1.70 -5.46
CA ILE A 85 -3.28 1.75 -4.96
C ILE A 85 -3.33 2.30 -3.55
N ILE A 86 -2.70 1.59 -2.60
CA ILE A 86 -2.65 2.00 -1.20
C ILE A 86 -1.19 2.28 -0.86
N ALA A 87 -0.91 3.49 -0.36
CA ALA A 87 0.45 3.89 -0.05
C ALA A 87 0.55 4.40 1.39
N ALA A 88 1.53 3.88 2.12
CA ALA A 88 1.92 4.37 3.43
C ALA A 88 3.14 5.28 3.28
N ALA A 89 3.20 6.35 4.06
CA ALA A 89 4.28 7.32 3.99
C ALA A 89 5.14 7.30 5.24
N SER A 90 6.35 7.84 5.11
CA SER A 90 7.25 8.09 6.22
C SER A 90 7.95 9.43 5.98
N TYR A 91 8.45 10.04 7.05
CA TYR A 91 9.24 11.27 6.97
C TYR A 91 10.67 10.91 7.32
N VAL A 92 11.58 11.18 6.41
CA VAL A 92 12.99 10.79 6.56
C VAL A 92 13.90 11.94 6.12
N THR A 93 15.14 11.92 6.57
CA THR A 93 16.20 12.75 5.98
C THR A 93 16.64 12.11 4.66
N PRO A 94 17.21 12.87 3.71
CA PRO A 94 17.65 12.28 2.44
C PRO A 94 18.62 11.10 2.61
N ASP A 95 19.52 11.14 3.59
CA ASP A 95 20.47 10.06 3.84
C ASP A 95 19.80 8.72 4.16
N GLN A 96 18.63 8.77 4.82
CA GLN A 96 17.89 7.58 5.21
C GLN A 96 17.27 6.85 4.00
N LEU A 97 17.20 7.51 2.84
CA LEU A 97 16.71 6.87 1.61
C LEU A 97 17.53 5.65 1.21
N TYR A 98 18.83 5.65 1.50
CA TYR A 98 19.71 4.54 1.12
C TYR A 98 19.37 3.24 1.86
N THR A 99 18.72 3.32 3.01
CA THR A 99 18.39 2.15 3.85
C THR A 99 16.89 1.90 3.98
N LEU A 100 16.05 2.81 3.52
CA LEU A 100 14.60 2.72 3.72
C LEU A 100 13.99 1.50 3.02
N ARG A 101 14.30 1.27 1.79
CA ARG A 101 13.89 0.13 0.95
C ARG A 101 12.39 -0.20 1.06
N PRO A 102 11.50 0.69 0.58
CA PRO A 102 10.04 0.46 0.63
C PRO A 102 9.64 -0.82 -0.08
N ARG A 103 8.69 -1.56 0.52
CA ARG A 103 8.10 -2.74 -0.11
C ARG A 103 6.89 -2.36 -0.95
N VAL A 104 6.78 -3.01 -2.11
CA VAL A 104 5.65 -2.83 -3.03
C VAL A 104 5.13 -4.22 -3.37
N LEU A 105 3.88 -4.49 -2.97
CA LEU A 105 3.20 -5.72 -3.36
C LEU A 105 2.31 -5.42 -4.56
N THR A 106 2.37 -6.25 -5.59
CA THR A 106 1.40 -6.23 -6.70
C THR A 106 0.45 -7.40 -6.55
N PHE A 107 -0.73 -7.31 -7.15
CA PHE A 107 -1.82 -8.23 -6.89
C PHE A 107 -2.40 -8.82 -8.16
N ASN A 108 -2.79 -10.10 -8.08
CA ASN A 108 -3.63 -10.76 -9.07
C ASN A 108 -5.09 -10.35 -8.87
N PRO A 109 -5.99 -10.61 -9.85
CA PRO A 109 -7.40 -10.26 -9.72
C PRO A 109 -8.13 -10.82 -8.50
N ASP A 110 -7.65 -11.91 -7.93
CA ASP A 110 -8.21 -12.53 -6.71
C ASP A 110 -7.57 -12.00 -5.42
N ASN A 111 -6.79 -10.92 -5.52
CA ASN A 111 -6.03 -10.33 -4.42
C ASN A 111 -4.95 -11.22 -3.80
N SER A 112 -4.56 -12.30 -4.48
CA SER A 112 -3.30 -12.95 -4.13
C SER A 112 -2.14 -12.06 -4.57
N VAL A 113 -1.04 -12.13 -3.83
CA VAL A 113 0.15 -11.35 -4.18
C VAL A 113 0.80 -11.94 -5.42
N ASP A 114 1.03 -11.09 -6.42
CA ASP A 114 1.70 -11.47 -7.67
C ASP A 114 3.21 -11.30 -7.53
N GLN A 115 3.65 -10.08 -7.20
CA GLN A 115 5.08 -9.78 -7.05
C GLN A 115 5.34 -9.05 -5.73
N ASP A 116 6.49 -9.36 -5.15
CA ASP A 116 7.03 -8.66 -3.99
C ASP A 116 8.24 -7.86 -4.50
N LEU A 117 8.09 -6.55 -4.55
CA LEU A 117 9.08 -5.64 -5.09
C LEU A 117 9.61 -4.76 -3.98
N ALA A 118 10.78 -4.17 -4.20
CA ALA A 118 11.32 -3.14 -3.33
C ALA A 118 11.77 -1.95 -4.17
N TYR A 119 11.59 -0.76 -3.63
CA TYR A 119 12.19 0.45 -4.16
C TYR A 119 13.55 0.64 -3.49
N GLU A 120 14.56 0.95 -4.28
CA GLU A 120 15.90 1.20 -3.76
C GLU A 120 16.42 2.54 -4.26
N VAL A 121 16.98 3.30 -3.32
CA VAL A 121 17.76 4.50 -3.62
C VAL A 121 19.21 4.14 -3.43
N PHE A 122 20.03 4.49 -4.39
CA PHE A 122 21.46 4.15 -4.37
C PHE A 122 22.29 5.26 -5.03
N LYS A 123 23.56 5.28 -4.70
CA LYS A 123 24.49 6.20 -5.33
C LYS A 123 24.98 5.58 -6.64
N SER A 124 24.84 6.30 -7.75
CA SER A 124 25.36 5.87 -9.05
C SER A 124 26.42 6.83 -9.55
N ASP A 125 27.08 6.48 -10.65
CA ASP A 125 28.02 7.40 -11.30
C ASP A 125 27.34 8.66 -11.86
N ALA A 126 26.03 8.55 -12.16
CA ALA A 126 25.27 9.66 -12.73
C ALA A 126 24.71 10.62 -11.67
N ARG A 127 24.38 10.12 -10.47
CA ARG A 127 23.76 10.97 -9.45
C ARG A 127 23.91 10.39 -8.04
N GLU A 128 23.89 11.28 -7.05
CA GLU A 128 23.98 10.92 -5.64
C GLU A 128 22.78 10.10 -5.18
N PHE A 129 21.57 10.46 -5.62
CA PHE A 129 20.34 9.75 -5.29
C PHE A 129 19.73 9.22 -6.58
N ASP A 130 20.00 7.98 -6.91
CA ASP A 130 19.40 7.28 -8.03
C ASP A 130 18.35 6.29 -7.54
N PHE A 131 17.53 5.78 -8.43
CA PHE A 131 16.36 4.98 -8.08
C PHE A 131 16.24 3.76 -8.99
N ARG A 132 15.82 2.65 -8.38
CA ARG A 132 15.43 1.44 -9.14
C ARG A 132 14.38 0.64 -8.37
N THR A 133 13.61 -0.16 -9.11
CA THR A 133 12.71 -1.17 -8.57
C THR A 133 13.35 -2.53 -8.76
N VAL A 134 13.36 -3.34 -7.70
CA VAL A 134 13.95 -4.69 -7.73
C VAL A 134 12.94 -5.71 -7.22
N LEU A 135 13.10 -6.97 -7.65
CA LEU A 135 12.36 -8.07 -7.04
C LEU A 135 12.92 -8.30 -5.63
N ASP A 136 12.02 -8.36 -4.66
CA ASP A 136 12.37 -8.69 -3.30
C ASP A 136 12.23 -10.19 -3.15
N GLN A 137 13.37 -10.91 -3.20
CA GLN A 137 13.34 -12.36 -3.08
C GLN A 137 12.97 -12.71 -1.65
N PRO A 138 11.89 -13.48 -1.43
CA PRO A 138 11.60 -13.96 -0.09
C PRO A 138 12.77 -14.79 0.38
N SER A 139 13.23 -14.49 1.60
CA SER A 139 14.20 -15.35 2.25
C SER A 139 13.52 -16.68 2.57
N ASP A 140 14.03 -17.74 2.05
CA ASP A 140 13.54 -19.08 2.34
C ASP A 140 13.73 -19.45 3.82
#